data_aebded085f6a638e6a30a6cf56f093b6
#
_entry.id   aebded085f6a638e6a30a6cf56f093b6
#
_cell.length_a   1.000
_cell.length_b   1.000
_cell.length_c   1.000
_cell.angle_alpha   90.00
_cell.angle_beta   90.00
_cell.angle_gamma   90.00
#
_symmetry.space_group_name_H-M   'P 1'
#
loop_
_entity.id
_entity.type
_entity.pdbx_description
1 polymer ?
#
loop_
_entity_poly.entity_id
_entity_poly.type
_entity_poly.pdbx_seq_one_letter_code
_entity_poly.pdbx_strand_id
1 'polypeptide(L)'
;HNMLIGPESKREEENRFCHIYFRNIDVLEHKEYSEFFMGVMAIFCADLAEFYDIEWDGIRIERMTNGRIFDCNYVDAYAKTFGKSVRDVRMKNIDYAAPVLYKSRIKGMDETHTMNDFLLENFRIHGIPVSAEEPSFEIGAYVENLVIR
;
A
#
# COMPACT_ATOMS: atom_id res chain seq x y z
N HIS A 1 10.39 -5.60 -5.40
CA HIS A 1 9.18 -5.45 -4.58
C HIS A 1 9.15 -6.55 -3.55
N ASN A 2 8.74 -6.23 -2.33
CA ASN A 2 8.69 -7.27 -1.29
C ASN A 2 7.27 -7.87 -1.18
N MET A 3 6.25 -7.03 -1.03
CA MET A 3 4.86 -7.47 -0.83
C MET A 3 3.94 -6.64 -1.73
N LEU A 4 4.05 -6.84 -3.04
CA LEU A 4 3.28 -6.15 -4.06
C LEU A 4 2.11 -7.02 -4.55
N ILE A 5 0.93 -6.43 -4.67
CA ILE A 5 -0.27 -7.02 -5.24
C ILE A 5 -0.74 -6.12 -6.40
N GLY A 6 -1.13 -6.71 -7.51
CA GLY A 6 -1.46 -6.02 -8.76
C GLY A 6 -0.25 -5.99 -9.65
N PRO A 7 0.30 -5.15 -10.38
CA PRO A 7 -0.27 -4.29 -11.39
C PRO A 7 -0.55 -5.02 -12.73
N GLU A 8 -0.37 -6.32 -12.79
CA GLU A 8 -0.56 -7.17 -13.97
C GLU A 8 -1.70 -8.15 -13.75
N SER A 9 -2.93 -7.67 -13.84
CA SER A 9 -4.14 -8.49 -13.80
C SER A 9 -4.58 -8.86 -15.22
N LYS A 10 -5.41 -9.88 -15.36
CA LYS A 10 -5.89 -10.28 -16.67
C LYS A 10 -6.99 -9.33 -17.16
N ARG A 11 -6.76 -8.68 -18.29
CA ARG A 11 -7.49 -7.53 -18.82
C ARG A 11 -8.97 -7.75 -19.14
N GLU A 12 -9.36 -8.98 -19.42
CA GLU A 12 -10.67 -9.29 -20.00
C GLU A 12 -11.63 -9.93 -18.99
N GLU A 13 -11.16 -10.16 -17.76
CA GLU A 13 -11.94 -10.79 -16.70
C GLU A 13 -11.93 -9.92 -15.46
N GLU A 14 -13.05 -9.89 -14.75
CA GLU A 14 -13.12 -9.29 -13.42
C GLU A 14 -12.35 -10.18 -12.44
N ASN A 15 -11.18 -9.73 -12.04
CA ASN A 15 -10.36 -10.45 -11.07
C ASN A 15 -10.63 -9.93 -9.66
N ARG A 16 -10.64 -10.85 -8.69
CA ARG A 16 -10.74 -10.53 -7.28
C ARG A 16 -9.49 -11.01 -6.55
N PHE A 17 -8.79 -10.07 -5.95
CA PHE A 17 -7.63 -10.32 -5.10
C PHE A 17 -8.07 -10.08 -3.66
N CYS A 18 -8.31 -11.15 -2.93
CA CYS A 18 -8.83 -11.05 -1.58
C CYS A 18 -8.28 -12.14 -0.66
N HIS A 19 -8.48 -11.95 0.65
CA HIS A 19 -7.99 -12.88 1.68
C HIS A 19 -6.48 -13.08 1.60
N ILE A 20 -5.73 -12.00 1.40
CA ILE A 20 -4.27 -12.01 1.27
C ILE A 20 -3.66 -11.44 2.56
N TYR A 21 -2.90 -12.27 3.26
CA TYR A 21 -2.34 -11.92 4.54
C TYR A 21 -0.83 -12.14 4.56
N PHE A 22 -0.08 -11.07 4.82
CA PHE A 22 1.35 -11.07 5.04
C PHE A 22 1.60 -10.92 6.54
N ARG A 23 2.20 -11.91 7.20
CA ARG A 23 2.33 -11.87 8.65
C ARG A 23 3.72 -12.23 9.13
N ASN A 24 4.19 -11.52 10.16
CA ASN A 24 5.47 -11.79 10.83
C ASN A 24 6.67 -11.83 9.87
N ILE A 25 6.88 -10.74 9.14
CA ILE A 25 7.92 -10.64 8.12
C ILE A 25 8.97 -9.60 8.52
N ASP A 26 10.23 -10.01 8.49
CA ASP A 26 11.37 -9.11 8.61
C ASP A 26 11.91 -8.77 7.22
N VAL A 27 11.84 -7.49 6.85
CA VAL A 27 12.42 -6.94 5.64
C VAL A 27 13.80 -6.36 5.99
N LEU A 28 14.84 -7.15 5.80
CA LEU A 28 16.19 -6.75 6.16
C LEU A 28 16.70 -5.60 5.29
N GLU A 29 16.34 -5.60 4.02
CA GLU A 29 16.64 -4.50 3.10
C GLU A 29 15.60 -4.42 1.98
N HIS A 30 15.23 -3.18 1.62
CA HIS A 30 14.39 -2.87 0.47
C HIS A 30 15.08 -1.85 -0.44
N LYS A 31 15.06 -2.15 -1.74
CA LYS A 31 15.56 -1.27 -2.79
C LYS A 31 14.73 -1.43 -4.05
N GLU A 32 14.16 -0.33 -4.53
CA GLU A 32 13.49 -0.29 -5.84
C GLU A 32 14.41 0.32 -6.90
N TYR A 33 14.29 -0.18 -8.11
CA TYR A 33 15.06 0.32 -9.26
C TYR A 33 14.26 1.31 -10.12
N SER A 34 12.97 1.43 -9.86
CA SER A 34 12.03 2.26 -10.63
C SER A 34 11.26 3.18 -9.69
N GLU A 35 11.02 4.41 -10.13
CA GLU A 35 10.19 5.38 -9.40
C GLU A 35 8.69 5.05 -9.45
N PHE A 36 8.28 4.11 -10.29
CA PHE A 36 6.86 3.75 -10.44
C PHE A 36 6.33 2.86 -9.32
N PHE A 37 7.11 1.89 -8.88
CA PHE A 37 6.68 0.87 -7.93
C PHE A 37 7.62 0.85 -6.74
N MET A 38 7.32 1.61 -5.71
CA MET A 38 8.29 1.89 -4.66
C MET A 38 7.91 1.35 -3.27
N GLY A 39 6.76 0.74 -3.11
CA GLY A 39 6.29 0.31 -1.79
C GLY A 39 6.83 -1.06 -1.36
N VAL A 40 7.23 -1.17 -0.08
CA VAL A 40 7.46 -2.48 0.57
C VAL A 40 6.14 -3.24 0.63
N MET A 41 5.09 -2.56 1.06
CA MET A 41 3.70 -3.01 1.06
C MET A 41 2.97 -2.22 -0.03
N ALA A 42 2.48 -2.88 -1.08
CA ALA A 42 1.91 -2.15 -2.20
C ALA A 42 0.68 -2.81 -2.82
N ILE A 43 -0.28 -1.98 -3.24
CA ILE A 43 -1.42 -2.36 -4.06
C ILE A 43 -1.46 -1.42 -5.25
N PHE A 44 -1.31 -1.99 -6.44
CA PHE A 44 -1.48 -1.26 -7.69
C PHE A 44 -2.71 -1.79 -8.41
N CYS A 45 -3.80 -1.05 -8.29
CA CYS A 45 -5.11 -1.45 -8.79
C CYS A 45 -5.23 -1.17 -10.28
N ALA A 46 -5.28 -2.24 -11.07
CA ALA A 46 -5.29 -2.19 -12.54
C ALA A 46 -6.25 -3.24 -13.13
N ASP A 47 -6.52 -3.18 -14.43
CA ASP A 47 -7.18 -4.19 -15.26
C ASP A 47 -8.51 -4.74 -14.70
N LEU A 48 -9.42 -3.86 -14.29
CA LEU A 48 -10.74 -4.20 -13.74
C LEU A 48 -10.70 -5.03 -12.44
N ALA A 49 -9.56 -5.09 -11.77
CA ALA A 49 -9.42 -5.88 -10.55
C ALA A 49 -10.09 -5.22 -9.33
N GLU A 50 -10.60 -6.06 -8.44
CA GLU A 50 -11.07 -5.68 -7.12
C GLU A 50 -10.11 -6.22 -6.06
N PHE A 51 -9.70 -5.37 -5.13
CA PHE A 51 -8.83 -5.73 -4.02
C PHE A 51 -9.57 -5.52 -2.70
N TYR A 52 -9.65 -6.56 -1.86
CA TYR A 52 -10.27 -6.44 -0.55
C TYR A 52 -9.80 -7.50 0.43
N ASP A 53 -9.98 -7.23 1.71
CA ASP A 53 -9.53 -8.10 2.81
C ASP A 53 -8.03 -8.45 2.68
N ILE A 54 -7.22 -7.39 2.67
CA ILE A 54 -5.77 -7.49 2.56
C ILE A 54 -5.14 -7.01 3.86
N GLU A 55 -4.19 -7.76 4.39
CA GLU A 55 -3.56 -7.46 5.65
C GLU A 55 -2.04 -7.62 5.61
N TRP A 56 -1.35 -6.63 6.14
CA TRP A 56 0.04 -6.72 6.58
C TRP A 56 0.06 -6.60 8.10
N ASP A 57 0.57 -7.61 8.81
CA ASP A 57 0.59 -7.65 10.26
C ASP A 57 1.94 -8.14 10.79
N GLY A 58 2.57 -7.36 11.66
CA GLY A 58 3.88 -7.68 12.21
C GLY A 58 5.00 -7.58 11.18
N ILE A 59 5.06 -6.49 10.43
CA ILE A 59 6.09 -6.23 9.44
C ILE A 59 7.16 -5.31 10.02
N ARG A 60 8.40 -5.75 10.01
CA ARG A 60 9.56 -4.98 10.48
C ARG A 60 10.49 -4.68 9.31
N ILE A 61 10.79 -3.40 9.09
CA ILE A 61 11.61 -2.94 7.96
C ILE A 61 12.88 -2.30 8.51
N GLU A 62 14.03 -2.95 8.32
CA GLU A 62 15.30 -2.53 8.93
C GLU A 62 16.03 -1.50 8.07
N ARG A 63 16.13 -1.74 6.76
CA ARG A 63 16.85 -0.86 5.84
C ARG A 63 16.05 -0.58 4.58
N MET A 64 16.19 0.65 4.11
CA MET A 64 15.66 1.09 2.81
C MET A 64 16.70 1.95 2.12
N THR A 65 17.14 1.54 0.95
CA THR A 65 18.11 2.27 0.14
C THR A 65 17.47 3.04 -1.00
N ASN A 66 16.29 2.62 -1.42
CA ASN A 66 15.40 3.37 -2.31
C ASN A 66 13.98 2.78 -2.20
N GLY A 67 12.97 3.62 -1.99
CA GLY A 67 11.58 3.18 -1.88
C GLY A 67 10.76 3.96 -0.84
N ARG A 68 9.57 3.48 -0.59
CA ARG A 68 8.64 3.97 0.45
C ARG A 68 8.06 2.80 1.25
N ILE A 69 7.49 3.08 2.40
CA ILE A 69 6.98 2.02 3.29
C ILE A 69 5.77 1.34 2.65
N PHE A 70 4.82 2.14 2.15
CA PHE A 70 3.66 1.61 1.43
C PHE A 70 3.30 2.48 0.23
N ASP A 71 2.63 1.86 -0.77
CA ASP A 71 2.14 2.55 -1.96
C ASP A 71 0.85 1.88 -2.46
N CYS A 72 -0.29 2.52 -2.21
CA CYS A 72 -1.60 2.03 -2.62
C CYS A 72 -2.24 3.04 -3.57
N ASN A 73 -2.37 2.68 -4.83
CA ASN A 73 -2.96 3.57 -5.84
C ASN A 73 -3.50 2.81 -7.06
N TYR A 74 -4.20 3.53 -7.91
CA TYR A 74 -4.63 3.05 -9.23
C TYR A 74 -3.54 3.31 -10.26
N VAL A 75 -3.29 2.33 -11.12
CA VAL A 75 -2.26 2.42 -12.16
C VAL A 75 -2.76 1.83 -13.49
N ASP A 76 -2.20 2.33 -14.58
CA ASP A 76 -2.40 1.83 -15.94
C ASP A 76 -1.09 1.49 -16.66
N ALA A 77 0.03 1.55 -15.95
CA ALA A 77 1.37 1.47 -16.54
C ALA A 77 1.62 0.19 -17.37
N TYR A 78 1.00 -0.94 -17.00
CA TYR A 78 1.07 -2.21 -17.73
C TYR A 78 -0.32 -2.76 -18.05
N ALA A 79 -1.34 -1.93 -17.92
CA ALA A 79 -2.74 -2.27 -18.06
C ALA A 79 -3.39 -1.45 -19.17
N LYS A 80 -4.55 -1.90 -19.66
CA LYS A 80 -5.38 -1.10 -20.58
C LYS A 80 -6.43 -0.28 -19.87
N THR A 81 -6.74 -0.65 -18.63
CA THR A 81 -7.77 -0.02 -17.81
C THR A 81 -7.30 0.05 -16.37
N PHE A 82 -7.88 0.97 -15.61
CA PHE A 82 -7.72 0.98 -14.15
C PHE A 82 -8.49 -0.18 -13.52
N GLY A 83 -8.13 -0.53 -12.29
CA GLY A 83 -8.88 -1.47 -11.49
C GLY A 83 -10.21 -0.87 -11.01
N LYS A 84 -11.08 -1.69 -10.43
CA LYS A 84 -12.42 -1.27 -9.99
C LYS A 84 -12.45 -0.69 -8.59
N SER A 85 -11.84 -1.37 -7.63
CA SER A 85 -11.93 -0.95 -6.23
C SER A 85 -10.80 -1.50 -5.36
N VAL A 86 -10.47 -0.74 -4.32
CA VAL A 86 -9.60 -1.20 -3.23
C VAL A 86 -10.30 -0.87 -1.91
N ARG A 87 -10.53 -1.88 -1.06
CA ARG A 87 -11.20 -1.71 0.22
C ARG A 87 -10.77 -2.74 1.26
N ASP A 88 -11.05 -2.45 2.53
CA ASP A 88 -10.73 -3.34 3.66
C ASP A 88 -9.26 -3.75 3.68
N VAL A 89 -8.40 -2.76 3.82
CA VAL A 89 -6.94 -2.92 3.84
C VAL A 89 -6.40 -2.57 5.22
N ARG A 90 -5.63 -3.45 5.81
CA ARG A 90 -5.13 -3.32 7.16
C ARG A 90 -3.60 -3.41 7.20
N MET A 91 -2.96 -2.43 7.83
CA MET A 91 -1.53 -2.40 8.15
C MET A 91 -1.39 -2.33 9.66
N LYS A 92 -1.04 -3.45 10.30
CA LYS A 92 -1.00 -3.58 11.74
C LYS A 92 0.39 -3.98 12.24
N ASN A 93 0.76 -3.43 13.40
CA ASN A 93 2.03 -3.78 14.03
C ASN A 93 3.22 -3.59 13.07
N ILE A 94 3.31 -2.42 12.46
CA ILE A 94 4.37 -2.08 11.52
C ILE A 94 5.47 -1.33 12.24
N ASP A 95 6.70 -1.80 12.13
CA ASP A 95 7.89 -1.14 12.66
C ASP A 95 8.85 -0.77 11.51
N TYR A 96 9.07 0.51 11.34
CA TYR A 96 9.98 1.06 10.34
C TYR A 96 11.18 1.75 10.99
N ALA A 97 12.38 1.20 10.78
CA ALA A 97 13.62 1.70 11.37
C ALA A 97 14.51 2.49 10.40
N ALA A 98 14.29 2.40 9.09
CA ALA A 98 15.12 3.03 8.08
C ALA A 98 14.80 4.53 7.89
N PRO A 99 15.67 5.34 7.26
CA PRO A 99 15.33 6.71 6.87
C PRO A 99 14.14 6.79 5.92
N VAL A 100 13.22 7.75 6.14
CA VAL A 100 12.13 8.00 5.21
C VAL A 100 12.67 8.74 3.98
N LEU A 101 12.67 8.07 2.82
CA LEU A 101 13.21 8.61 1.57
C LEU A 101 12.11 9.27 0.73
N TYR A 102 10.94 8.65 0.66
CA TYR A 102 9.78 9.14 -0.06
C TYR A 102 8.54 9.01 0.80
N LYS A 103 7.57 9.89 0.62
CA LYS A 103 6.29 9.78 1.30
C LYS A 103 5.58 8.50 0.87
N SER A 104 5.12 7.75 1.84
CA SER A 104 4.20 6.62 1.62
C SER A 104 2.83 7.14 1.28
N ARG A 105 2.12 6.49 0.34
CA ARG A 105 0.87 7.07 -0.17
C ARG A 105 -0.29 6.10 -0.23
N ILE A 106 -1.47 6.65 0.02
CA ILE A 106 -2.76 6.04 -0.30
C ILE A 106 -3.50 7.06 -1.17
N LYS A 107 -3.90 6.70 -2.38
CA LYS A 107 -4.49 7.63 -3.31
C LYS A 107 -5.55 6.98 -4.19
N GLY A 108 -6.80 7.44 -4.08
CA GLY A 108 -7.84 7.18 -5.06
C GLY A 108 -7.62 7.98 -6.35
N MET A 109 -8.37 7.70 -7.37
CA MET A 109 -8.24 8.33 -8.68
C MET A 109 -9.38 9.32 -8.96
N ASP A 110 -10.61 8.90 -8.75
CA ASP A 110 -11.83 9.68 -8.93
C ASP A 110 -12.97 9.16 -8.02
N GLU A 111 -14.17 9.69 -8.16
CA GLU A 111 -15.33 9.36 -7.35
C GLU A 111 -15.78 7.87 -7.46
N THR A 112 -15.39 7.19 -8.51
CA THR A 112 -15.71 5.77 -8.75
C THR A 112 -14.54 4.83 -8.44
N HIS A 113 -13.33 5.37 -8.34
CA HIS A 113 -12.10 4.63 -8.05
C HIS A 113 -11.50 5.12 -6.72
N THR A 114 -12.22 4.84 -5.63
CA THR A 114 -11.84 5.24 -4.27
C THR A 114 -10.99 4.18 -3.59
N MET A 115 -10.17 4.62 -2.62
CA MET A 115 -9.50 3.78 -1.63
C MET A 115 -10.35 3.80 -0.35
N ASN A 116 -10.91 2.65 0.05
CA ASN A 116 -11.91 2.59 1.09
C ASN A 116 -11.50 1.71 2.27
N ASP A 117 -11.93 2.07 3.47
CA ASP A 117 -11.78 1.25 4.68
C ASP A 117 -10.33 0.82 4.95
N PHE A 118 -9.43 1.79 5.09
CA PHE A 118 -8.03 1.56 5.46
C PHE A 118 -7.83 1.69 6.97
N LEU A 119 -7.14 0.72 7.55
CA LEU A 119 -6.72 0.74 8.96
C LEU A 119 -5.20 0.68 9.06
N LEU A 120 -4.60 1.70 9.68
CA LEU A 120 -3.21 1.69 10.15
C LEU A 120 -3.23 1.64 11.68
N GLU A 121 -2.87 0.50 12.25
CA GLU A 121 -2.94 0.25 13.69
C GLU A 121 -1.57 -0.13 14.26
N ASN A 122 -1.16 0.54 15.33
CA ASN A 122 0.16 0.32 15.92
C ASN A 122 1.29 0.40 14.87
N PHE A 123 1.24 1.45 14.08
CA PHE A 123 2.25 1.74 13.05
C PHE A 123 3.30 2.68 13.65
N ARG A 124 4.57 2.33 13.55
CA ARG A 124 5.68 3.09 14.15
C ARG A 124 6.76 3.40 13.12
N ILE A 125 7.26 4.64 13.19
CA ILE A 125 8.44 5.09 12.46
C ILE A 125 9.50 5.47 13.50
N HIS A 126 10.66 4.82 13.47
CA HIS A 126 11.73 4.97 14.45
C HIS A 126 11.26 4.78 15.91
N GLY A 127 10.35 3.81 16.12
CA GLY A 127 9.76 3.55 17.44
C GLY A 127 8.65 4.50 17.87
N ILE A 128 8.38 5.57 17.10
CA ILE A 128 7.36 6.57 17.41
C ILE A 128 6.06 6.19 16.70
N PRO A 129 4.93 6.08 17.42
CA PRO A 129 3.63 5.85 16.80
C PRO A 129 3.27 6.97 15.83
N VAL A 130 2.78 6.63 14.65
CA VAL A 130 2.30 7.60 13.67
C VAL A 130 0.93 8.16 14.06
N SER A 131 0.62 9.36 13.59
CA SER A 131 -0.68 10.01 13.73
C SER A 131 -1.31 10.28 12.36
N ALA A 132 -2.52 10.83 12.35
CA ALA A 132 -3.20 11.22 11.13
C ALA A 132 -2.46 12.32 10.34
N GLU A 133 -1.66 13.14 11.04
CA GLU A 133 -0.85 14.21 10.44
C GLU A 133 0.60 13.78 10.18
N GLU A 134 0.88 12.48 10.07
CA GLU A 134 2.23 11.97 9.82
C GLU A 134 2.83 12.57 8.54
N PRO A 135 3.91 13.36 8.62
CA PRO A 135 4.46 14.08 7.46
C PRO A 135 5.06 13.15 6.39
N SER A 136 5.37 11.91 6.77
CA SER A 136 5.87 10.87 5.86
C SER A 136 4.76 10.22 5.04
N PHE A 137 3.49 10.57 5.29
CA PHE A 137 2.35 10.04 4.56
C PHE A 137 1.77 11.07 3.60
N GLU A 138 1.33 10.61 2.47
CA GLU A 138 0.55 11.34 1.47
C GLU A 138 -0.80 10.63 1.31
N ILE A 139 -1.81 11.19 1.98
CA ILE A 139 -3.20 10.74 1.82
C ILE A 139 -3.83 11.61 0.75
N GLY A 140 -4.02 11.02 -0.41
CA GLY A 140 -4.54 11.74 -1.58
C GLY A 140 -6.05 11.91 -1.56
N ALA A 141 -6.59 12.44 -2.67
CA ALA A 141 -8.02 12.53 -2.87
C ALA A 141 -8.66 11.13 -2.97
N TYR A 142 -9.99 11.06 -2.77
CA TYR A 142 -10.79 9.85 -2.90
C TYR A 142 -10.34 8.70 -1.99
N VAL A 143 -9.89 9.04 -0.80
CA VAL A 143 -9.61 8.09 0.29
C VAL A 143 -10.71 8.24 1.33
N GLU A 144 -11.44 7.18 1.60
CA GLU A 144 -12.60 7.17 2.48
C GLU A 144 -12.37 6.21 3.65
N ASN A 145 -12.88 6.56 4.83
CA ASN A 145 -12.81 5.71 6.03
C ASN A 145 -11.39 5.25 6.39
N LEU A 146 -10.41 6.16 6.31
CA LEU A 146 -9.06 5.89 6.81
C LEU A 146 -9.01 6.10 8.32
N VAL A 147 -8.55 5.08 9.04
CA VAL A 147 -8.32 5.10 10.49
C VAL A 147 -6.84 4.89 10.78
N ILE A 148 -6.23 5.78 11.56
CA ILE A 148 -4.85 5.69 12.06
C ILE A 148 -4.91 5.74 13.60
N ARG A 149 -4.42 4.67 14.29
CA ARG A 149 -4.46 4.55 15.75
C ARG A 149 -3.37 3.64 16.31
#